data_c69555f5c2fedd826d58bdcd847911a5
#
_entry.id   c69555f5c2fedd826d58bdcd847911a5
#
_cell.length_a   1.000
_cell.length_b   1.000
_cell.length_c   1.000
_cell.angle_alpha   90.00
_cell.angle_beta   90.00
_cell.angle_gamma   90.00
#
_symmetry.space_group_name_H-M   'P 1'
#
loop_
_entity.id
_entity.type
_entity.pdbx_description
1 polymer ?
#
loop_
_entity_poly.entity_id
_entity_poly.type
_entity_poly.pdbx_seq_one_letter_code
_entity_poly.pdbx_strand_id
1 'polypeptide(L)'
;RKAIYIGIYSYSLKQTIKMYKPLKESGITCLIHQPSYSMINRWIEKDLLKTLNKLGMGCIACSPLAQGMLSDKYINKIPKISRANEDSSLNPKLITKSYKVKIVNLKKIADKRNQTISQMALSWVLRHKEVTSALIGARTLDQLDECLDSLNNLNFTKQELKTIDKYAKEEHINLWSASSKN
;
A
#
# COMPACT_ATOMS: atom_id res chain seq x y z
N ARG A 1 7.92 -29.02 15.22
CA ARG A 1 7.95 -27.65 14.67
C ARG A 1 6.55 -27.05 14.71
N LYS A 2 6.39 -25.83 15.28
CA LYS A 2 5.08 -25.15 15.37
C LYS A 2 4.80 -24.25 14.17
N ALA A 3 5.81 -23.82 13.41
CA ALA A 3 5.71 -23.04 12.18
C ALA A 3 6.74 -23.54 11.17
N ILE A 4 6.40 -23.47 9.88
CA ILE A 4 7.28 -23.80 8.76
C ILE A 4 8.05 -22.56 8.31
N TYR A 5 7.36 -21.43 8.23
CA TYR A 5 7.90 -20.14 7.79
C TYR A 5 7.63 -19.06 8.82
N ILE A 6 8.49 -18.05 8.83
CA ILE A 6 8.35 -16.84 9.67
C ILE A 6 8.26 -15.62 8.78
N GLY A 7 7.40 -14.71 9.14
CA GLY A 7 7.28 -13.36 8.59
C GLY A 7 7.20 -12.32 9.68
N ILE A 8 7.43 -11.07 9.32
CA ILE A 8 7.30 -9.91 10.21
C ILE A 8 6.30 -8.91 9.65
N TYR A 9 5.70 -8.13 10.55
CA TYR A 9 4.68 -7.15 10.23
C TYR A 9 5.04 -5.77 10.76
N SER A 10 4.97 -4.75 9.90
CA SER A 10 5.14 -3.33 10.25
C SER A 10 6.42 -2.96 11.03
N TYR A 11 7.50 -3.72 10.87
CA TYR A 11 8.79 -3.37 11.48
C TYR A 11 9.45 -2.21 10.73
N SER A 12 10.06 -1.29 11.47
CA SER A 12 10.96 -0.30 10.90
C SER A 12 12.19 -0.96 10.26
N LEU A 13 12.92 -0.21 9.45
CA LEU A 13 14.20 -0.69 8.89
C LEU A 13 15.14 -1.22 9.99
N LYS A 14 15.30 -0.45 11.07
CA LYS A 14 16.16 -0.81 12.21
C LYS A 14 15.73 -2.11 12.88
N GLN A 15 14.43 -2.26 13.13
CA GLN A 15 13.86 -3.47 13.73
C GLN A 15 14.02 -4.68 12.80
N THR A 16 13.80 -4.50 11.49
CA THR A 16 13.97 -5.56 10.49
C THR A 16 15.39 -6.10 10.49
N ILE A 17 16.40 -5.22 10.48
CA ILE A 17 17.82 -5.61 10.51
C ILE A 17 18.16 -6.28 11.85
N LYS A 18 17.70 -5.71 12.98
CA LYS A 18 17.96 -6.25 14.32
C LYS A 18 17.39 -7.66 14.50
N MET A 19 16.22 -7.92 13.94
CA MET A 19 15.55 -9.23 14.03
C MET A 19 16.16 -10.27 13.08
N TYR A 20 16.58 -9.85 11.86
CA TYR A 20 17.09 -10.75 10.84
C TYR A 20 18.34 -11.52 11.29
N LYS A 21 19.30 -10.84 11.97
CA LYS A 21 20.58 -11.42 12.37
C LYS A 21 20.42 -12.66 13.25
N PRO A 22 19.75 -12.63 14.42
CA PRO A 22 19.59 -13.80 15.28
C PRO A 22 18.80 -14.94 14.63
N LEU A 23 17.81 -14.63 13.77
CA LEU A 23 17.09 -15.66 13.03
C LEU A 23 18.04 -16.39 12.07
N LYS A 24 18.86 -15.66 11.32
CA LYS A 24 19.85 -16.25 10.40
C LYS A 24 20.87 -17.11 11.14
N GLU A 25 21.39 -16.63 12.27
CA GLU A 25 22.34 -17.38 13.12
C GLU A 25 21.71 -18.67 13.65
N SER A 26 20.41 -18.69 13.87
CA SER A 26 19.63 -19.87 14.28
C SER A 26 19.19 -20.78 13.11
N GLY A 27 19.62 -20.50 11.87
CA GLY A 27 19.20 -21.25 10.68
C GLY A 27 17.73 -21.04 10.30
N ILE A 28 17.09 -19.96 10.77
CA ILE A 28 15.69 -19.66 10.53
C ILE A 28 15.60 -18.60 9.45
N THR A 29 14.90 -18.90 8.35
CA THR A 29 14.65 -17.94 7.27
C THR A 29 13.38 -17.13 7.56
N CYS A 30 13.53 -15.80 7.65
CA CYS A 30 12.39 -14.88 7.62
C CYS A 30 12.04 -14.57 6.17
N LEU A 31 10.93 -15.12 5.68
CA LEU A 31 10.59 -15.06 4.26
C LEU A 31 9.97 -13.73 3.84
N ILE A 32 9.18 -13.12 4.72
CA ILE A 32 8.27 -12.04 4.34
C ILE A 32 8.28 -10.94 5.37
N HIS A 33 8.27 -9.69 4.87
CA HIS A 33 7.88 -8.51 5.62
C HIS A 33 6.57 -7.96 5.06
N GLN A 34 5.59 -7.70 5.94
CA GLN A 34 4.30 -7.13 5.58
C GLN A 34 4.17 -5.69 6.08
N PRO A 35 4.65 -4.68 5.34
CA PRO A 35 4.50 -3.28 5.70
C PRO A 35 3.21 -2.68 5.15
N SER A 36 2.70 -1.65 5.81
CA SER A 36 1.68 -0.76 5.22
C SER A 36 2.32 0.08 4.12
N TYR A 37 1.76 -0.01 2.90
CA TYR A 37 2.28 0.68 1.73
C TYR A 37 1.18 1.03 0.73
N SER A 38 1.18 2.27 0.26
CA SER A 38 0.25 2.77 -0.76
C SER A 38 0.82 4.01 -1.44
N MET A 39 0.14 4.53 -2.48
CA MET A 39 0.52 5.78 -3.14
C MET A 39 0.65 6.98 -2.18
N ILE A 40 -0.10 7.00 -1.07
CA ILE A 40 -0.14 8.08 -0.08
C ILE A 40 0.49 7.70 1.27
N ASN A 41 1.15 6.55 1.34
CA ASN A 41 1.93 6.05 2.49
C ASN A 41 3.19 5.35 1.97
N ARG A 42 4.27 6.07 1.81
CA ARG A 42 5.45 5.68 1.00
C ARG A 42 6.72 5.45 1.83
N TRP A 43 6.61 5.37 3.14
CA TRP A 43 7.75 5.29 4.07
C TRP A 43 8.75 4.15 3.78
N ILE A 44 8.30 3.07 3.13
CA ILE A 44 9.16 1.91 2.83
C ILE A 44 10.08 2.14 1.63
N GLU A 45 9.81 3.14 0.77
CA GLU A 45 10.55 3.35 -0.49
C GLU A 45 11.99 3.81 -0.26
N LYS A 46 12.24 4.56 0.84
CA LYS A 46 13.55 5.17 1.07
C LYS A 46 14.66 4.10 1.18
N ASP A 47 14.51 3.14 2.08
CA ASP A 47 15.57 2.19 2.37
C ASP A 47 15.06 0.75 2.60
N LEU A 48 13.81 0.59 3.08
CA LEU A 48 13.30 -0.71 3.50
C LEU A 48 13.17 -1.68 2.33
N LEU A 49 12.55 -1.29 1.21
CA LEU A 49 12.41 -2.15 0.03
C LEU A 49 13.77 -2.67 -0.45
N LYS A 50 14.74 -1.79 -0.58
CA LYS A 50 16.12 -2.16 -0.98
C LYS A 50 16.76 -3.12 0.02
N THR A 51 16.51 -2.93 1.31
CA THR A 51 17.03 -3.80 2.37
C THR A 51 16.38 -5.17 2.31
N LEU A 52 15.04 -5.25 2.17
CA LEU A 52 14.34 -6.53 2.04
C LEU A 52 14.90 -7.36 0.87
N ASN A 53 15.10 -6.72 -0.29
CA ASN A 53 15.70 -7.39 -1.45
C ASN A 53 17.10 -7.93 -1.14
N LYS A 54 17.95 -7.15 -0.46
CA LYS A 54 19.30 -7.59 -0.05
C LYS A 54 19.29 -8.75 0.94
N LEU A 55 18.26 -8.81 1.80
CA LEU A 55 18.08 -9.87 2.81
C LEU A 55 17.38 -11.12 2.25
N GLY A 56 16.95 -11.10 0.99
CA GLY A 56 16.17 -12.18 0.36
C GLY A 56 14.77 -12.32 0.94
N MET A 57 14.21 -11.23 1.48
CA MET A 57 12.85 -11.19 2.06
C MET A 57 11.86 -10.63 1.05
N GLY A 58 10.71 -11.30 0.88
CA GLY A 58 9.59 -10.79 0.13
C GLY A 58 8.88 -9.64 0.86
N CYS A 59 8.18 -8.79 0.10
CA CYS A 59 7.35 -7.71 0.62
C CYS A 59 5.88 -7.93 0.24
N ILE A 60 5.00 -8.04 1.24
CA ILE A 60 3.55 -8.03 1.04
C ILE A 60 3.02 -6.67 1.45
N ALA A 61 2.65 -5.83 0.49
CA ALA A 61 2.11 -4.51 0.78
C ALA A 61 0.70 -4.62 1.37
N CYS A 62 0.51 -4.24 2.64
CA CYS A 62 -0.82 -4.16 3.23
C CYS A 62 -1.42 -2.76 3.11
N SER A 63 -2.75 -2.68 3.13
CA SER A 63 -3.51 -1.43 2.93
C SER A 63 -3.16 -0.66 1.64
N PRO A 64 -3.00 -1.31 0.48
CA PRO A 64 -2.57 -0.66 -0.75
C PRO A 64 -3.57 0.38 -1.26
N LEU A 65 -4.85 0.26 -0.90
CA LEU A 65 -5.92 1.22 -1.19
C LEU A 65 -6.15 2.26 -0.07
N ALA A 66 -5.24 2.34 0.92
CA ALA A 66 -5.34 3.27 2.06
C ALA A 66 -6.76 3.30 2.66
N GLN A 67 -7.33 2.12 2.98
CA GLN A 67 -8.68 1.93 3.53
C GLN A 67 -9.81 2.46 2.64
N GLY A 68 -9.60 2.49 1.33
CA GLY A 68 -10.55 2.98 0.34
C GLY A 68 -10.38 4.46 0.01
N MET A 69 -9.39 5.14 0.58
CA MET A 69 -9.06 6.50 0.19
C MET A 69 -8.55 6.58 -1.26
N LEU A 70 -7.88 5.54 -1.76
CA LEU A 70 -7.47 5.44 -3.16
C LEU A 70 -8.56 4.77 -4.01
N SER A 71 -9.76 5.35 -3.99
CA SER A 71 -10.92 4.97 -4.81
C SER A 71 -11.83 6.18 -5.01
N ASP A 72 -12.85 6.05 -5.86
CA ASP A 72 -13.85 7.08 -6.10
C ASP A 72 -14.81 7.31 -4.92
N LYS A 73 -14.78 6.43 -3.93
CA LYS A 73 -15.74 6.30 -2.84
C LYS A 73 -15.99 7.60 -2.06
N TYR A 74 -14.94 8.39 -1.85
CA TYR A 74 -14.98 9.59 -1.00
C TYR A 74 -14.91 10.91 -1.77
N ILE A 75 -14.98 10.89 -3.10
CA ILE A 75 -14.87 12.11 -3.92
C ILE A 75 -16.04 13.06 -3.62
N ASN A 76 -17.25 12.58 -3.71
CA ASN A 76 -18.45 13.41 -3.58
C ASN A 76 -18.91 13.50 -2.11
N LYS A 77 -19.19 12.37 -1.50
CA LYS A 77 -19.73 12.27 -0.12
C LYS A 77 -19.10 11.07 0.60
N ILE A 78 -19.18 11.05 1.92
CA ILE A 78 -18.84 9.89 2.72
C ILE A 78 -20.08 8.98 2.74
N PRO A 79 -20.02 7.76 2.18
CA PRO A 79 -21.15 6.85 2.20
C PRO A 79 -21.48 6.41 3.64
N LYS A 80 -22.77 6.18 3.94
CA LYS A 80 -23.22 5.69 5.25
C LYS A 80 -22.51 4.38 5.63
N ILE A 81 -22.39 3.43 4.68
CA ILE A 81 -21.68 2.16 4.88
C ILE A 81 -20.26 2.34 4.34
N SER A 82 -19.36 2.86 5.16
CA SER A 82 -17.95 3.04 4.78
C SER A 82 -17.04 3.07 5.99
N ARG A 83 -15.74 2.83 5.78
CA ARG A 83 -14.73 2.90 6.85
C ARG A 83 -14.52 4.31 7.43
N ALA A 84 -14.99 5.34 6.78
CA ALA A 84 -14.95 6.73 7.26
C ALA A 84 -16.23 7.13 8.01
N ASN A 85 -17.20 6.23 8.16
CA ASN A 85 -18.42 6.43 8.91
C ASN A 85 -18.51 5.36 9.99
N GLU A 86 -19.05 5.68 11.16
CA GLU A 86 -19.19 4.79 12.33
C GLU A 86 -17.83 4.29 12.85
N ASP A 87 -17.48 4.45 14.07
CA ASP A 87 -16.32 3.94 14.85
C ASP A 87 -15.32 3.01 14.14
N SER A 88 -15.07 3.30 12.88
CA SER A 88 -14.32 2.51 11.94
C SER A 88 -12.87 3.00 11.86
N SER A 89 -12.03 2.18 11.25
CA SER A 89 -10.58 2.37 11.21
C SER A 89 -10.08 3.60 10.43
N LEU A 90 -10.93 4.29 9.64
CA LEU A 90 -10.56 5.49 8.89
C LEU A 90 -11.14 6.74 9.54
N ASN A 91 -10.27 7.62 10.03
CA ASN A 91 -10.69 8.91 10.56
C ASN A 91 -11.27 9.78 9.43
N PRO A 92 -12.57 10.19 9.50
CA PRO A 92 -13.20 11.00 8.46
C PRO A 92 -12.56 12.38 8.27
N LYS A 93 -11.84 12.90 9.28
CA LYS A 93 -11.08 14.17 9.19
C LYS A 93 -9.96 14.12 8.16
N LEU A 94 -9.52 12.92 7.72
CA LEU A 94 -8.54 12.77 6.65
C LEU A 94 -9.14 13.06 5.27
N ILE A 95 -10.47 13.02 5.13
CA ILE A 95 -11.17 13.28 3.86
C ILE A 95 -11.38 14.79 3.70
N THR A 96 -10.31 15.52 3.57
CA THR A 96 -10.28 16.98 3.41
C THR A 96 -10.61 17.43 1.99
N LYS A 97 -10.84 18.73 1.80
CA LYS A 97 -10.94 19.33 0.45
C LYS A 97 -9.66 19.10 -0.36
N SER A 98 -8.49 19.26 0.27
CA SER A 98 -7.19 19.02 -0.37
C SER A 98 -7.06 17.56 -0.84
N TYR A 99 -7.41 16.60 0.00
CA TYR A 99 -7.44 15.19 -0.37
C TYR A 99 -8.34 14.95 -1.60
N LYS A 100 -9.56 15.49 -1.62
CA LYS A 100 -10.49 15.33 -2.75
C LYS A 100 -9.92 15.87 -4.06
N VAL A 101 -9.27 17.02 -4.03
CA VAL A 101 -8.59 17.60 -5.22
C VAL A 101 -7.50 16.66 -5.73
N LYS A 102 -6.71 16.05 -4.83
CA LYS A 102 -5.67 15.09 -5.21
C LYS A 102 -6.27 13.85 -5.87
N ILE A 103 -7.31 13.27 -5.26
CA ILE A 103 -7.98 12.07 -5.81
C ILE A 103 -8.59 12.35 -7.17
N VAL A 104 -9.25 13.50 -7.38
CA VAL A 104 -9.78 13.88 -8.68
C VAL A 104 -8.68 13.98 -9.76
N ASN A 105 -7.49 14.49 -9.40
CA ASN A 105 -6.38 14.54 -10.33
C ASN A 105 -5.75 13.16 -10.58
N LEU A 106 -5.66 12.31 -9.57
CA LEU A 106 -5.24 10.91 -9.75
C LEU A 106 -6.23 10.15 -10.62
N LYS A 107 -7.54 10.40 -10.47
CA LYS A 107 -8.57 9.81 -11.33
C LYS A 107 -8.33 10.13 -12.81
N LYS A 108 -8.02 11.39 -13.16
CA LYS A 108 -7.71 11.77 -14.55
C LYS A 108 -6.53 10.98 -15.14
N ILE A 109 -5.58 10.56 -14.30
CA ILE A 109 -4.45 9.73 -14.75
C ILE A 109 -4.93 8.29 -14.93
N ALA A 110 -5.71 7.77 -13.99
CA ALA A 110 -6.29 6.43 -14.06
C ALA A 110 -7.18 6.27 -15.31
N ASP A 111 -8.06 7.25 -15.58
CA ASP A 111 -8.93 7.26 -16.76
C ASP A 111 -8.12 7.17 -18.07
N LYS A 112 -6.99 7.90 -18.19
CA LYS A 112 -6.08 7.80 -19.35
C LYS A 112 -5.41 6.44 -19.50
N ARG A 113 -5.33 5.68 -18.42
CA ARG A 113 -4.79 4.33 -18.38
C ARG A 113 -5.86 3.26 -18.61
N ASN A 114 -7.12 3.66 -18.80
CA ASN A 114 -8.28 2.78 -18.79
C ASN A 114 -8.36 1.95 -17.50
N GLN A 115 -8.05 2.57 -16.36
CA GLN A 115 -8.10 1.95 -15.04
C GLN A 115 -8.98 2.79 -14.10
N THR A 116 -9.58 2.14 -13.10
CA THR A 116 -10.10 2.86 -11.93
C THR A 116 -8.95 3.39 -11.06
N ILE A 117 -9.23 4.29 -10.12
CA ILE A 117 -8.20 4.72 -9.15
C ILE A 117 -7.69 3.52 -8.34
N SER A 118 -8.59 2.61 -7.94
CA SER A 118 -8.23 1.41 -7.19
C SER A 118 -7.29 0.51 -7.98
N GLN A 119 -7.59 0.25 -9.26
CA GLN A 119 -6.75 -0.53 -10.15
C GLN A 119 -5.37 0.13 -10.34
N MET A 120 -5.35 1.44 -10.64
CA MET A 120 -4.09 2.17 -10.77
C MET A 120 -3.27 2.17 -9.46
N ALA A 121 -3.92 2.28 -8.30
CA ALA A 121 -3.22 2.25 -7.01
C ALA A 121 -2.59 0.89 -6.72
N LEU A 122 -3.27 -0.21 -7.04
CA LEU A 122 -2.73 -1.57 -6.91
C LEU A 122 -1.58 -1.79 -7.89
N SER A 123 -1.76 -1.44 -9.16
CA SER A 123 -0.71 -1.52 -10.18
C SER A 123 0.53 -0.73 -9.77
N TRP A 124 0.31 0.48 -9.20
CA TRP A 124 1.40 1.34 -8.75
C TRP A 124 2.18 0.74 -7.57
N VAL A 125 1.51 0.09 -6.62
CA VAL A 125 2.16 -0.63 -5.51
C VAL A 125 3.02 -1.77 -6.04
N LEU A 126 2.50 -2.51 -7.02
CA LEU A 126 3.17 -3.66 -7.63
C LEU A 126 4.27 -3.29 -8.64
N ARG A 127 4.46 -1.99 -8.97
CA ARG A 127 5.51 -1.55 -9.92
C ARG A 127 6.94 -1.80 -9.46
N HIS A 128 7.14 -1.91 -8.15
CA HIS A 128 8.43 -2.21 -7.57
C HIS A 128 8.66 -3.72 -7.56
N LYS A 129 9.75 -4.18 -8.17
CA LYS A 129 10.13 -5.60 -8.20
C LYS A 129 10.34 -6.21 -6.81
N GLU A 130 10.62 -5.38 -5.81
CA GLU A 130 10.78 -5.77 -4.42
C GLU A 130 9.44 -6.06 -3.72
N VAL A 131 8.33 -5.59 -4.29
CA VAL A 131 6.98 -5.88 -3.78
C VAL A 131 6.49 -7.18 -4.41
N THR A 132 6.42 -8.22 -3.60
CA THR A 132 6.02 -9.56 -4.05
C THR A 132 4.51 -9.68 -4.27
N SER A 133 3.72 -9.00 -3.42
CA SER A 133 2.25 -9.08 -3.46
C SER A 133 1.61 -7.86 -2.81
N ALA A 134 0.38 -7.56 -3.22
CA ALA A 134 -0.50 -6.60 -2.58
C ALA A 134 -1.62 -7.34 -1.85
N LEU A 135 -1.77 -7.08 -0.55
CA LEU A 135 -2.83 -7.67 0.26
C LEU A 135 -4.11 -6.84 0.13
N ILE A 136 -5.12 -7.41 -0.48
CA ILE A 136 -6.42 -6.79 -0.67
C ILE A 136 -7.50 -7.42 0.21
N GLY A 137 -8.59 -6.69 0.41
CA GLY A 137 -9.84 -7.20 0.97
C GLY A 137 -11.02 -6.76 0.12
N ALA A 138 -11.85 -7.69 -0.30
CA ALA A 138 -13.08 -7.46 -1.06
C ALA A 138 -14.30 -7.95 -0.27
N ARG A 139 -15.42 -7.24 -0.38
CA ARG A 139 -16.71 -7.63 0.20
C ARG A 139 -17.64 -8.27 -0.82
N THR A 140 -17.43 -7.97 -2.09
CA THR A 140 -18.24 -8.47 -3.22
C THR A 140 -17.30 -9.03 -4.28
N LEU A 141 -17.85 -9.88 -5.17
CA LEU A 141 -17.12 -10.40 -6.32
C LEU A 141 -16.66 -9.28 -7.25
N ASP A 142 -17.50 -8.28 -7.52
CA ASP A 142 -17.15 -7.13 -8.35
C ASP A 142 -15.92 -6.38 -7.81
N GLN A 143 -15.81 -6.23 -6.48
CA GLN A 143 -14.62 -5.62 -5.87
C GLN A 143 -13.38 -6.50 -6.02
N LEU A 144 -13.53 -7.82 -5.96
CA LEU A 144 -12.43 -8.74 -6.19
C LEU A 144 -11.96 -8.66 -7.64
N ASP A 145 -12.91 -8.72 -8.59
CA ASP A 145 -12.63 -8.63 -10.02
C ASP A 145 -11.97 -7.28 -10.37
N GLU A 146 -12.47 -6.16 -9.83
CA GLU A 146 -11.83 -4.85 -9.97
C GLU A 146 -10.36 -4.89 -9.49
N CYS A 147 -10.09 -5.53 -8.36
CA CYS A 147 -8.72 -5.65 -7.86
C CYS A 147 -7.85 -6.53 -8.77
N LEU A 148 -8.37 -7.66 -9.28
CA LEU A 148 -7.65 -8.56 -10.18
C LEU A 148 -7.35 -7.90 -11.51
N ASP A 149 -8.26 -7.12 -12.06
CA ASP A 149 -8.08 -6.35 -13.29
C ASP A 149 -6.92 -5.35 -13.22
N SER A 150 -6.48 -4.97 -12.01
CA SER A 150 -5.28 -4.15 -11.86
C SER A 150 -4.03 -4.79 -12.48
N LEU A 151 -4.00 -6.12 -12.59
CA LEU A 151 -2.87 -6.87 -13.16
C LEU A 151 -2.76 -6.73 -14.68
N ASN A 152 -3.83 -6.28 -15.35
CA ASN A 152 -3.84 -6.13 -16.81
C ASN A 152 -2.97 -4.95 -17.29
N ASN A 153 -2.62 -3.98 -16.41
CA ASN A 153 -1.79 -2.84 -16.77
C ASN A 153 -0.89 -2.41 -15.60
N LEU A 154 0.22 -3.10 -15.42
CA LEU A 154 1.21 -2.84 -14.35
C LEU A 154 2.29 -1.83 -14.75
N ASN A 155 2.44 -1.52 -16.04
CA ASN A 155 3.51 -0.68 -16.55
C ASN A 155 3.14 0.81 -16.41
N PHE A 156 4.12 1.60 -15.98
CA PHE A 156 4.00 3.05 -15.88
C PHE A 156 5.10 3.73 -16.69
N THR A 157 4.74 4.72 -17.46
CA THR A 157 5.71 5.62 -18.09
C THR A 157 6.34 6.54 -17.03
N LYS A 158 7.54 7.05 -17.33
CA LYS A 158 8.21 8.03 -16.46
C LYS A 158 7.34 9.29 -16.26
N GLN A 159 6.59 9.70 -17.30
CA GLN A 159 5.72 10.87 -17.23
C GLN A 159 4.50 10.62 -16.33
N GLU A 160 3.89 9.43 -16.39
CA GLU A 160 2.79 9.05 -15.48
C GLU A 160 3.26 9.07 -14.03
N LEU A 161 4.39 8.42 -13.71
CA LEU A 161 4.95 8.41 -12.37
C LEU A 161 5.25 9.81 -11.85
N LYS A 162 5.86 10.67 -12.68
CA LYS A 162 6.11 12.08 -12.32
C LYS A 162 4.81 12.83 -12.02
N THR A 163 3.75 12.56 -12.77
CA THR A 163 2.44 13.21 -12.59
C THR A 163 1.73 12.66 -11.34
N ILE A 164 1.82 11.35 -11.11
CA ILE A 164 1.31 10.70 -9.89
C ILE A 164 2.03 11.29 -8.67
N ASP A 165 3.35 11.41 -8.69
CA ASP A 165 4.16 11.94 -7.58
C ASP A 165 3.80 13.40 -7.22
N LYS A 166 3.24 14.16 -8.15
CA LYS A 166 2.73 15.50 -7.89
C LYS A 166 1.53 15.49 -6.94
N TYR A 167 0.68 14.48 -7.03
CA TYR A 167 -0.60 14.40 -6.30
C TYR A 167 -0.59 13.33 -5.19
N ALA A 168 0.17 12.27 -5.35
CA ALA A 168 0.30 11.16 -4.40
C ALA A 168 1.57 11.31 -3.55
N LYS A 169 1.67 12.43 -2.81
CA LYS A 169 2.73 12.63 -1.81
C LYS A 169 2.38 11.93 -0.51
N GLU A 170 3.42 11.61 0.27
CA GLU A 170 3.25 11.14 1.65
C GLU A 170 2.35 12.09 2.45
N GLU A 171 1.23 11.60 2.93
CA GLU A 171 0.23 12.39 3.69
C GLU A 171 0.26 12.01 5.18
N HIS A 172 1.29 11.29 5.63
CA HIS A 172 1.38 10.76 7.00
C HIS A 172 0.18 9.87 7.39
N ILE A 173 -0.49 9.26 6.39
CA ILE A 173 -1.62 8.35 6.55
C ILE A 173 -1.11 6.93 6.86
N ASN A 174 -0.06 6.82 7.64
CA ASN A 174 0.39 5.55 8.16
C ASN A 174 -0.37 5.25 9.45
N LEU A 175 -1.49 4.54 9.34
CA LEU A 175 -2.30 4.10 10.48
C LEU A 175 -1.54 3.17 11.44
N TRP A 176 -0.42 2.62 10.97
CA TRP A 176 0.46 1.71 11.69
C TRP A 176 1.78 2.39 12.08
N SER A 177 1.81 3.73 12.09
CA SER A 177 3.03 4.51 12.35
C SER A 177 3.65 4.23 13.72
N ALA A 178 2.87 3.82 14.70
CA ALA A 178 3.40 3.46 16.03
C ALA A 178 4.37 2.28 15.97
N SER A 179 4.09 1.25 15.15
CA SER A 179 4.96 0.08 15.00
C SER A 179 6.14 0.30 14.06
N SER A 180 6.09 1.30 13.18
CA SER A 180 7.14 1.58 12.19
C SER A 180 8.08 2.74 12.58
N LYS A 181 7.87 3.40 13.72
CA LYS A 181 8.67 4.56 14.19
C LYS A 181 9.77 4.22 15.19
N ASN A 182 9.81 3.01 15.75
CA ASN A 182 10.79 2.61 16.78
C ASN A 182 12.02 1.93 16.21
#